data_d7173b6496f6a85b312c0df0d9926b2a
#
_entry.id   d7173b6496f6a85b312c0df0d9926b2a
#
_cell.length_a   1.000
_cell.length_b   1.000
_cell.length_c   1.000
_cell.angle_alpha   90.00
_cell.angle_beta   90.00
_cell.angle_gamma   90.00
#
_symmetry.space_group_name_H-M   'P 1'
#
loop_
_entity.id
_entity.type
_entity.pdbx_description
1 polymer ?
#
loop_
_entity_poly.entity_id
_entity_poly.type
_entity_poly.pdbx_seq_one_letter_code
_entity_poly.pdbx_strand_id
1 'polypeptide(L)'
;RQRQMCIRDRGYSMGAAMGGQMGCPDKTVVMFAGDGGFHMNLSELATMCSYNIPVKMFIMNNTVLGMVRQWQKLFYENRFADTDPHRATDFVKVAEGFGVKALRISTNDDIDAVLKEALEYNGPVLVDCRISPDSNVLPMIPPGGAHTDIIEKFN
;
A
#
# COMPACT_ATOMS: atom_id res chain seq x y z
N ARG A 1 9.30 6.25 18.36
CA ARG A 1 8.42 5.80 17.25
C ARG A 1 8.99 4.51 16.68
N GLN A 2 8.30 3.41 16.87
CA GLN A 2 8.68 2.15 16.29
C GLN A 2 8.35 2.19 14.78
N ARG A 3 9.36 2.14 13.92
CA ARG A 3 9.16 1.91 12.49
C ARG A 3 9.08 0.40 12.28
N GLN A 4 7.91 -0.07 11.93
CA GLN A 4 7.76 -1.46 11.49
C GLN A 4 8.29 -1.58 10.06
N MET A 5 9.19 -2.52 9.84
CA MET A 5 9.71 -2.81 8.51
C MET A 5 8.66 -3.61 7.74
N CYS A 6 8.12 -3.04 6.68
CA CYS A 6 7.05 -3.61 5.85
C CYS A 6 7.29 -5.04 5.34
N ILE A 7 8.53 -5.53 5.38
CA ILE A 7 8.89 -6.87 4.90
C ILE A 7 8.45 -7.98 5.86
N ARG A 8 8.35 -7.70 7.17
CA ARG A 8 7.99 -8.72 8.19
C ARG A 8 6.50 -8.82 8.45
N ASP A 9 5.79 -7.72 8.34
CA ASP A 9 4.40 -7.60 8.79
C ASP A 9 3.45 -7.40 7.61
N ARG A 10 3.47 -8.30 6.65
CA ARG A 10 2.54 -8.28 5.51
C ARG A 10 1.11 -8.34 6.02
N GLY A 11 0.28 -7.40 5.54
CA GLY A 11 -1.11 -7.31 5.97
C GLY A 11 -1.35 -6.54 7.28
N TYR A 12 -0.32 -6.16 8.03
CA TYR A 12 -0.47 -5.47 9.32
C TYR A 12 -1.10 -4.07 9.22
N SER A 13 -0.88 -3.37 8.11
CA SER A 13 -1.25 -1.95 7.94
C SER A 13 -2.73 -1.67 8.20
N MET A 14 -3.62 -2.58 7.79
CA MET A 14 -5.06 -2.41 7.92
C MET A 14 -5.52 -2.44 9.38
N GLY A 15 -5.15 -3.49 10.11
CA GLY A 15 -5.46 -3.60 11.54
C GLY A 15 -4.84 -2.46 12.37
N ALA A 16 -3.60 -2.05 12.03
CA ALA A 16 -2.94 -0.91 12.69
C ALA A 16 -3.66 0.41 12.43
N ALA A 17 -4.13 0.65 11.21
CA ALA A 17 -4.87 1.87 10.86
C ALA A 17 -6.23 1.92 11.55
N MET A 18 -6.95 0.80 11.58
CA MET A 18 -8.23 0.69 12.30
C MET A 18 -8.03 0.93 13.79
N GLY A 19 -7.06 0.26 14.42
CA GLY A 19 -6.74 0.47 15.83
C GLY A 19 -6.29 1.89 16.11
N GLY A 20 -5.50 2.50 15.23
CA GLY A 20 -5.09 3.90 15.33
C GLY A 20 -6.27 4.87 15.25
N GLN A 21 -7.23 4.62 14.37
CA GLN A 21 -8.44 5.45 14.26
C GLN A 21 -9.35 5.29 15.49
N MET A 22 -9.49 4.08 16.01
CA MET A 22 -10.24 3.83 17.25
C MET A 22 -9.60 4.51 18.47
N GLY A 23 -8.27 4.48 18.54
CA GLY A 23 -7.53 5.14 19.63
C GLY A 23 -7.43 6.66 19.52
N CYS A 24 -7.65 7.22 18.32
CA CYS A 24 -7.56 8.67 18.07
C CYS A 24 -8.73 9.11 17.16
N PRO A 25 -9.98 9.10 17.66
CA PRO A 25 -11.17 9.35 16.85
C PRO A 25 -11.20 10.74 16.21
N ASP A 26 -10.57 11.72 16.86
CA ASP A 26 -10.56 13.12 16.40
C ASP A 26 -9.46 13.40 15.35
N LYS A 27 -8.67 12.39 14.97
CA LYS A 27 -7.59 12.55 13.99
C LYS A 27 -7.89 11.81 12.69
N THR A 28 -7.46 12.38 11.60
CA THR A 28 -7.47 11.67 10.30
C THR A 28 -6.35 10.65 10.27
N VAL A 29 -6.70 9.38 10.16
CA VAL A 29 -5.74 8.30 9.98
C VAL A 29 -5.60 7.97 8.49
N VAL A 30 -4.36 8.01 8.02
CA VAL A 30 -4.00 7.66 6.64
C VAL A 30 -3.17 6.39 6.66
N MET A 31 -3.54 5.43 5.83
CA MET A 31 -2.84 4.17 5.65
C MET A 31 -2.23 4.09 4.25
N PHE A 32 -0.96 3.73 4.18
CA PHE A 32 -0.30 3.33 2.94
C PHE A 32 -0.02 1.84 2.95
N ALA A 33 -0.40 1.14 1.91
CA ALA A 33 -0.13 -0.29 1.75
C ALA A 33 0.21 -0.62 0.29
N GLY A 34 1.07 -1.60 0.08
CA GLY A 34 1.21 -2.22 -1.24
C GLY A 34 0.03 -3.15 -1.54
N ASP A 35 -0.25 -3.35 -2.83
CA ASP A 35 -1.32 -4.22 -3.31
C ASP A 35 -1.22 -5.66 -2.76
N GLY A 36 -0.01 -6.22 -2.70
CA GLY A 36 0.23 -7.56 -2.15
C GLY A 36 -0.04 -7.66 -0.65
N GLY A 37 0.31 -6.63 0.13
CA GLY A 37 0.02 -6.58 1.56
C GLY A 37 -1.46 -6.37 1.85
N PHE A 38 -2.10 -5.51 1.07
CA PHE A 38 -3.53 -5.23 1.20
C PHE A 38 -4.41 -6.46 0.89
N HIS A 39 -4.01 -7.27 -0.10
CA HIS A 39 -4.72 -8.50 -0.46
C HIS A 39 -4.89 -9.48 0.71
N MET A 40 -3.99 -9.45 1.68
CA MET A 40 -4.03 -10.39 2.82
C MET A 40 -5.15 -10.10 3.81
N ASN A 41 -5.68 -8.88 3.81
CA ASN A 41 -6.66 -8.42 4.81
C ASN A 41 -7.88 -7.74 4.17
N LEU A 42 -8.23 -8.09 2.94
CA LEU A 42 -9.40 -7.53 2.24
C LEU A 42 -10.70 -7.65 3.04
N SER A 43 -10.85 -8.72 3.83
CA SER A 43 -12.02 -8.96 4.66
C SER A 43 -12.28 -7.86 5.67
N GLU A 44 -11.26 -7.12 6.11
CA GLU A 44 -11.40 -6.03 7.07
C GLU A 44 -12.13 -4.80 6.50
N LEU A 45 -12.31 -4.73 5.19
CA LEU A 45 -13.19 -3.73 4.58
C LEU A 45 -14.63 -3.85 5.10
N ALA A 46 -15.08 -5.09 5.38
CA ALA A 46 -16.38 -5.32 6.00
C ALA A 46 -16.48 -4.67 7.38
N THR A 47 -15.46 -4.83 8.21
CA THR A 47 -15.38 -4.23 9.55
C THR A 47 -15.35 -2.70 9.43
N MET A 48 -14.51 -2.15 8.54
CA MET A 48 -14.43 -0.70 8.33
C MET A 48 -15.76 -0.09 7.90
N CYS A 49 -16.46 -0.74 6.97
CA CYS A 49 -17.76 -0.28 6.50
C CYS A 49 -18.82 -0.38 7.61
N SER A 50 -18.91 -1.53 8.28
CA SER A 50 -19.93 -1.80 9.31
C SER A 50 -19.85 -0.84 10.50
N TYR A 51 -18.65 -0.44 10.88
CA TYR A 51 -18.42 0.47 12.01
C TYR A 51 -18.08 1.90 11.58
N ASN A 52 -18.19 2.20 10.28
CA ASN A 52 -17.85 3.51 9.69
C ASN A 52 -16.50 4.05 10.18
N ILE A 53 -15.45 3.22 10.18
CA ILE A 53 -14.10 3.59 10.63
C ILE A 53 -13.43 4.45 9.53
N PRO A 54 -13.25 5.78 9.70
CA PRO A 54 -12.96 6.71 8.60
C PRO A 54 -11.49 6.74 8.17
N VAL A 55 -10.85 5.59 8.05
CA VAL A 55 -9.47 5.48 7.56
C VAL A 55 -9.39 5.81 6.07
N LYS A 56 -8.36 6.57 5.68
CA LYS A 56 -8.02 6.88 4.29
C LYS A 56 -6.94 5.92 3.82
N MET A 57 -7.31 4.96 2.97
CA MET A 57 -6.43 3.86 2.51
C MET A 57 -5.87 4.16 1.13
N PHE A 58 -4.57 4.35 1.02
CA PHE A 58 -3.86 4.51 -0.25
C PHE A 58 -3.12 3.22 -0.60
N ILE A 59 -3.55 2.55 -1.66
CA ILE A 59 -2.96 1.29 -2.10
C ILE A 59 -1.98 1.57 -3.23
N MET A 60 -0.69 1.44 -2.92
CA MET A 60 0.39 1.55 -3.91
C MET A 60 0.40 0.30 -4.78
N ASN A 61 -0.36 0.36 -5.88
CA ASN A 61 -0.64 -0.78 -6.73
C ASN A 61 0.31 -0.82 -7.92
N ASN A 62 1.39 -1.57 -7.77
CA ASN A 62 2.36 -1.84 -8.83
C ASN A 62 2.15 -3.18 -9.52
N THR A 63 1.12 -3.94 -9.16
CA THR A 63 0.74 -5.27 -9.68
C THR A 63 1.75 -6.39 -9.43
N VAL A 64 2.89 -6.11 -8.82
CA VAL A 64 3.97 -7.07 -8.56
C VAL A 64 4.30 -7.16 -7.08
N LEU A 65 5.04 -8.18 -6.67
CA LEU A 65 5.67 -8.24 -5.35
C LEU A 65 6.93 -7.36 -5.37
N GLY A 66 6.75 -6.04 -5.30
CA GLY A 66 7.76 -5.05 -5.62
C GLY A 66 9.09 -5.22 -4.88
N MET A 67 9.05 -5.47 -3.56
CA MET A 67 10.29 -5.67 -2.78
C MET A 67 11.03 -6.94 -3.18
N VAL A 68 10.32 -8.03 -3.47
CA VAL A 68 10.94 -9.28 -3.95
C VAL A 68 11.54 -9.07 -5.34
N ARG A 69 10.79 -8.40 -6.23
CA ARG A 69 11.24 -8.03 -7.58
C ARG A 69 12.50 -7.15 -7.52
N GLN A 70 12.53 -6.15 -6.63
CA GLN A 70 13.69 -5.27 -6.44
C GLN A 70 14.94 -6.06 -6.02
N TRP A 71 14.80 -7.03 -5.10
CA TRP A 71 15.90 -7.89 -4.70
C TRP A 71 16.39 -8.77 -5.83
N GLN A 72 15.49 -9.34 -6.61
CA GLN A 72 15.86 -10.15 -7.79
C GLN A 72 16.58 -9.31 -8.84
N LYS A 73 16.17 -8.04 -8.98
CA LYS A 73 16.85 -7.09 -9.85
C LYS A 73 18.28 -6.77 -9.38
N LEU A 74 18.45 -6.49 -8.08
CA LEU A 74 19.73 -6.06 -7.51
C LEU A 74 20.74 -7.20 -7.33
N PHE A 75 20.29 -8.39 -6.89
CA PHE A 75 21.16 -9.45 -6.42
C PHE A 75 21.12 -10.72 -7.26
N TYR A 76 20.17 -10.83 -8.21
CA TYR A 76 19.95 -12.04 -9.00
C TYR A 76 19.88 -11.79 -10.50
N GLU A 77 20.59 -10.77 -11.00
CA GLU A 77 20.76 -10.50 -12.43
C GLU A 77 19.43 -10.40 -13.20
N ASN A 78 18.40 -9.78 -12.61
CA ASN A 78 17.04 -9.70 -13.17
C ASN A 78 16.36 -11.06 -13.42
N ARG A 79 16.78 -12.13 -12.76
CA ARG A 79 16.12 -13.43 -12.83
C ARG A 79 14.84 -13.40 -12.00
N PHE A 80 13.77 -12.92 -12.60
CA PHE A 80 12.47 -12.79 -11.94
C PHE A 80 11.77 -14.14 -11.85
N ALA A 81 11.38 -14.54 -10.64
CA ALA A 81 10.60 -15.73 -10.37
C ALA A 81 9.48 -15.40 -9.38
N ASP A 82 8.25 -15.73 -9.73
CA ASP A 82 7.04 -15.60 -8.91
C ASP A 82 6.80 -14.19 -8.31
N THR A 83 7.31 -13.15 -8.96
CA THR A 83 7.13 -11.75 -8.53
C THR A 83 5.99 -11.03 -9.20
N ASP A 84 5.46 -11.58 -10.29
CA ASP A 84 4.25 -11.12 -10.95
C ASP A 84 3.12 -12.15 -10.73
N PRO A 85 2.26 -11.94 -9.74
CA PRO A 85 1.18 -12.88 -9.43
C PRO A 85 0.00 -12.81 -10.40
N HIS A 86 0.11 -12.06 -11.51
CA HIS A 86 -0.94 -11.89 -12.54
C HIS A 86 -2.35 -11.64 -11.96
N ARG A 87 -2.43 -10.77 -10.95
CA ARG A 87 -3.70 -10.51 -10.27
C ARG A 87 -4.66 -9.72 -11.16
N ALA A 88 -5.84 -10.26 -11.35
CA ALA A 88 -6.95 -9.57 -12.02
C ALA A 88 -7.79 -8.71 -11.07
N THR A 89 -7.36 -8.54 -9.81
CA THR A 89 -8.14 -7.84 -8.79
C THR A 89 -8.26 -6.35 -9.12
N ASP A 90 -9.49 -5.89 -9.21
CA ASP A 90 -9.82 -4.47 -9.25
C ASP A 90 -10.18 -4.01 -7.83
N PHE A 91 -9.28 -3.28 -7.17
CA PHE A 91 -9.45 -2.85 -5.79
C PHE A 91 -10.59 -1.85 -5.60
N VAL A 92 -10.91 -1.06 -6.62
CA VAL A 92 -12.06 -0.16 -6.59
C VAL A 92 -13.35 -0.98 -6.49
N LYS A 93 -13.55 -1.94 -7.39
CA LYS A 93 -14.73 -2.81 -7.37
C LYS A 93 -14.83 -3.64 -6.09
N VAL A 94 -13.68 -4.09 -5.57
CA VAL A 94 -13.65 -4.82 -4.29
C VAL A 94 -14.13 -3.93 -3.15
N ALA A 95 -13.61 -2.72 -3.03
CA ALA A 95 -14.01 -1.80 -1.97
C ALA A 95 -15.48 -1.41 -2.07
N GLU A 96 -15.96 -1.11 -3.28
CA GLU A 96 -17.37 -0.82 -3.55
C GLU A 96 -18.27 -2.01 -3.20
N GLY A 97 -17.84 -3.24 -3.49
CA GLY A 97 -18.55 -4.47 -3.12
C GLY A 97 -18.69 -4.65 -1.60
N PHE A 98 -17.78 -4.09 -0.81
CA PHE A 98 -17.87 -4.02 0.65
C PHE A 98 -18.61 -2.76 1.16
N GLY A 99 -19.08 -1.88 0.27
CA GLY A 99 -19.73 -0.62 0.63
C GLY A 99 -18.77 0.51 1.03
N VAL A 100 -17.47 0.36 0.76
CA VAL A 100 -16.46 1.37 1.02
C VAL A 100 -16.29 2.26 -0.22
N LYS A 101 -16.29 3.59 -0.03
CA LYS A 101 -16.02 4.54 -1.11
C LYS A 101 -14.64 4.25 -1.72
N ALA A 102 -14.58 4.18 -3.05
CA ALA A 102 -13.34 3.90 -3.75
C ALA A 102 -13.05 4.91 -4.85
N LEU A 103 -11.78 5.25 -4.99
CA LEU A 103 -11.24 6.17 -5.98
C LEU A 103 -10.01 5.55 -6.63
N ARG A 104 -9.57 6.10 -7.78
CA ARG A 104 -8.37 5.66 -8.48
C ARG A 104 -7.54 6.84 -8.92
N ILE A 105 -6.22 6.74 -8.73
CA ILE A 105 -5.22 7.61 -9.32
C ILE A 105 -4.51 6.82 -10.42
N SER A 106 -4.70 7.22 -11.67
CA SER A 106 -4.07 6.60 -12.84
C SER A 106 -2.97 7.46 -13.45
N THR A 107 -3.08 8.77 -13.30
CA THR A 107 -2.14 9.78 -13.79
C THR A 107 -1.80 10.79 -12.71
N ASN A 108 -0.71 11.54 -12.90
CA ASN A 108 -0.34 12.60 -11.96
C ASN A 108 -1.38 13.74 -11.90
N ASP A 109 -2.12 13.95 -12.97
CA ASP A 109 -3.13 15.03 -13.05
C ASP A 109 -4.33 14.76 -12.15
N ASP A 110 -4.57 13.49 -11.78
CA ASP A 110 -5.68 13.09 -10.91
C ASP A 110 -5.38 13.29 -9.41
N ILE A 111 -4.12 13.48 -9.03
CA ILE A 111 -3.67 13.38 -7.63
C ILE A 111 -4.39 14.37 -6.72
N ASP A 112 -4.34 15.65 -7.03
CA ASP A 112 -4.86 16.70 -6.15
C ASP A 112 -6.38 16.59 -5.96
N ALA A 113 -7.10 16.31 -7.02
CA ALA A 113 -8.56 16.16 -6.98
C ALA A 113 -8.98 14.94 -6.14
N VAL A 114 -8.31 13.79 -6.37
CA VAL A 114 -8.60 12.55 -5.65
C VAL A 114 -8.19 12.65 -4.18
N LEU A 115 -7.04 13.26 -3.86
CA LEU A 115 -6.61 13.49 -2.48
C LEU A 115 -7.61 14.35 -1.72
N LYS A 116 -8.04 15.45 -2.33
CA LYS A 116 -9.03 16.34 -1.73
C LYS A 116 -10.33 15.58 -1.44
N GLU A 117 -10.87 14.88 -2.43
CA GLU A 117 -12.10 14.12 -2.28
C GLU A 117 -11.97 13.02 -1.20
N ALA A 118 -10.84 12.29 -1.17
CA ALA A 118 -10.60 11.24 -0.19
C ALA A 118 -10.50 11.78 1.23
N LEU A 119 -9.81 12.92 1.44
CA LEU A 119 -9.59 13.50 2.76
C LEU A 119 -10.86 14.18 3.31
N GLU A 120 -11.67 14.80 2.46
CA GLU A 120 -12.91 15.49 2.86
C GLU A 120 -14.09 14.52 3.10
N TYR A 121 -14.05 13.30 2.56
CA TYR A 121 -15.13 12.33 2.74
C TYR A 121 -15.23 11.86 4.19
N ASN A 122 -16.44 11.87 4.75
CA ASN A 122 -16.70 11.39 6.11
C ASN A 122 -17.03 9.90 6.13
N GLY A 123 -16.00 9.06 6.11
CA GLY A 123 -16.08 7.61 6.11
C GLY A 123 -14.81 6.94 5.60
N PRO A 124 -14.76 5.60 5.55
CA PRO A 124 -13.63 4.88 4.98
C PRO A 124 -13.54 5.12 3.47
N VAL A 125 -12.32 5.37 2.98
CA VAL A 125 -12.05 5.56 1.55
C VAL A 125 -10.87 4.72 1.14
N LEU A 126 -10.98 4.02 0.02
CA LEU A 126 -9.89 3.35 -0.64
C LEU A 126 -9.48 4.12 -1.90
N VAL A 127 -8.19 4.39 -2.05
CA VAL A 127 -7.61 4.98 -3.26
C VAL A 127 -6.64 3.98 -3.89
N ASP A 128 -6.97 3.47 -5.07
CA ASP A 128 -6.10 2.60 -5.87
C ASP A 128 -5.11 3.46 -6.65
N CYS A 129 -3.89 3.61 -6.12
CA CYS A 129 -2.82 4.39 -6.74
C CYS A 129 -2.02 3.50 -7.69
N ARG A 130 -2.21 3.68 -8.99
CA ARG A 130 -1.48 2.95 -10.02
C ARG A 130 -0.06 3.48 -10.14
N ILE A 131 0.92 2.63 -9.84
CA ILE A 131 2.34 2.98 -9.93
C ILE A 131 3.07 1.97 -10.80
N SER A 132 4.25 2.37 -11.29
CA SER A 132 5.08 1.50 -12.14
C SER A 132 5.53 0.24 -11.38
N PRO A 133 5.50 -0.94 -12.01
CA PRO A 133 6.05 -2.18 -11.43
C PRO A 133 7.57 -2.09 -11.21
N ASP A 134 8.25 -1.16 -11.88
CA ASP A 134 9.68 -0.93 -11.76
C ASP A 134 10.04 0.22 -10.81
N SER A 135 9.05 0.79 -10.10
CA SER A 135 9.30 1.74 -9.01
C SER A 135 10.05 1.05 -7.88
N ASN A 136 11.22 1.56 -7.54
CA ASN A 136 12.10 0.97 -6.54
C ASN A 136 12.14 1.82 -5.28
N VAL A 137 12.35 1.16 -4.13
CA VAL A 137 12.50 1.81 -2.83
C VAL A 137 13.97 2.02 -2.54
N LEU A 138 14.44 3.24 -2.71
CA LEU A 138 15.81 3.66 -2.45
C LEU A 138 15.81 4.90 -1.54
N PRO A 139 16.87 5.13 -0.74
CA PRO A 139 18.04 4.27 -0.53
C PRO A 139 17.71 3.01 0.28
N MET A 140 18.49 1.94 0.08
CA MET A 140 18.36 0.71 0.86
C MET A 140 19.73 0.19 1.33
N ILE A 141 19.74 -0.55 2.44
CA ILE A 141 20.92 -1.28 2.92
C ILE A 141 20.75 -2.73 2.52
N PRO A 142 21.76 -3.35 1.87
CA PRO A 142 21.69 -4.76 1.50
C PRO A 142 21.65 -5.66 2.74
N PRO A 143 21.13 -6.88 2.64
CA PRO A 143 21.11 -7.83 3.75
C PRO A 143 22.49 -8.07 4.33
N GLY A 144 22.63 -7.89 5.65
CA GLY A 144 23.90 -8.03 6.34
C GLY A 144 24.88 -6.86 6.15
N GLY A 145 24.49 -5.82 5.42
CA GLY A 145 25.29 -4.62 5.22
C GLY A 145 25.28 -3.68 6.41
N ALA A 146 26.32 -2.84 6.51
CA ALA A 146 26.42 -1.74 7.44
C ALA A 146 25.72 -0.46 6.90
N HIS A 147 25.59 0.56 7.75
CA HIS A 147 25.03 1.87 7.32
C HIS A 147 25.89 2.56 6.25
N THR A 148 27.14 2.15 6.08
CA THR A 148 28.05 2.61 5.02
C THR A 148 27.77 1.97 3.66
N ASP A 149 27.02 0.86 3.63
CA ASP A 149 26.78 0.06 2.42
C ASP A 149 25.46 0.43 1.75
N ILE A 150 25.10 1.71 1.79
CA ILE A 150 23.84 2.22 1.25
C ILE A 150 23.84 2.15 -0.27
N ILE A 151 22.83 1.51 -0.83
CA ILE A 151 22.52 1.53 -2.26
C ILE A 151 21.57 2.69 -2.52
N GLU A 152 22.04 3.71 -3.22
CA GLU A 152 21.25 4.91 -3.52
C GLU A 152 20.63 4.89 -4.92
N LYS A 153 21.20 4.12 -5.83
CA LYS A 153 20.75 3.99 -7.22
C LYS A 153 21.08 2.61 -7.78
N PHE A 154 20.38 2.23 -8.83
CA PHE A 154 20.73 1.06 -9.64
C PHE A 154 21.90 1.41 -10.57
N ASN A 155 22.85 0.51 -10.70
CA ASN A 155 23.93 0.57 -11.68
C ASN A 155 23.43 0.03 -13.03
#